data_d9cfc779a24890f382fd330c72906370
#
_entry.id   d9cfc779a24890f382fd330c72906370
#
_cell.length_a   1.000
_cell.length_b   1.000
_cell.length_c   1.000
_cell.angle_alpha   90.00
_cell.angle_beta   90.00
_cell.angle_gamma   90.00
#
_symmetry.space_group_name_H-M   'P 1'
#
loop_
_entity.id
_entity.type
_entity.pdbx_description
1 polymer ?
#
loop_
_entity_poly.entity_id
_entity_poly.type
_entity_poly.pdbx_seq_one_letter_code
_entity_poly.pdbx_strand_id
1 'polypeptide(L)'
;MLNFQKSLKKFRARDEKIISELKNVEKYEKLTKSILVKHEVIIRIYILELRDLPKKDMLSDSDPYIKIYFGDKKRFDEEKNHKNDEKNSKWYKYYDILTEFPGDSTLRIEVWDYNPIFKNEIIGSTSIDLEDRYFNNDWKQMRFKPIETRPLIHPDLSSQQGNILLWVEIFDKKDSINMAPWQILPEPSSQVQLRLVIWETEDMRMMDAEDTSDIYVTAFIDQKNRQSTDTHFRCMNGNGSFNWRIVFDLDVPRINNRLTLHCYDKDIFSRDDFISGADLDLTDLMKIPKDLDVPIALTKEYVESVKGDEKNKYRSLEFLTGEEDKEKNKFWIQCYQKNEKSGRILCSLEILPMWKAEINKVGKGRKEPNQFPYLPPPVGRFQWSLNPFKMLNQCVGPRFRKKFYCGICMVCCIIYLMFLIPYIIYHLGASVANPYNYTRNKKK
;
A
#
# COMPACT_ATOMS: atom_id res chain seq x y z
N MET A 1 -37.07 -16.59 28.39
CA MET A 1 -38.15 -17.48 27.95
C MET A 1 -39.10 -16.81 26.92
N LEU A 2 -39.58 -15.57 27.14
CA LEU A 2 -40.52 -14.91 26.20
C LEU A 2 -39.94 -14.70 24.77
N ASN A 3 -38.68 -14.35 24.64
CA ASN A 3 -38.05 -14.13 23.33
C ASN A 3 -37.83 -15.43 22.54
N PHE A 4 -37.62 -16.52 23.21
CA PHE A 4 -37.48 -17.86 22.61
C PHE A 4 -38.83 -18.37 22.08
N GLN A 5 -39.91 -18.16 22.84
CA GLN A 5 -41.29 -18.50 22.40
C GLN A 5 -41.74 -17.62 21.21
N LYS A 6 -41.39 -16.34 21.18
CA LYS A 6 -41.64 -15.48 20.00
C LYS A 6 -40.90 -15.92 18.76
N SER A 7 -39.66 -16.36 18.93
CA SER A 7 -38.86 -16.88 17.83
C SER A 7 -39.43 -18.20 17.30
N LEU A 8 -39.80 -19.12 18.17
CA LEU A 8 -40.46 -20.38 17.80
C LEU A 8 -41.80 -20.18 17.09
N LYS A 9 -42.62 -19.20 17.52
CA LYS A 9 -43.85 -18.86 16.81
C LYS A 9 -43.60 -18.31 15.40
N LYS A 10 -42.55 -17.50 15.23
CA LYS A 10 -42.15 -17.00 13.90
C LYS A 10 -41.66 -18.13 12.99
N PHE A 11 -40.87 -19.08 13.51
CA PHE A 11 -40.44 -20.25 12.76
C PHE A 11 -41.62 -21.12 12.33
N ARG A 12 -42.51 -21.46 13.25
CA ARG A 12 -43.72 -22.27 12.91
C ARG A 12 -44.62 -21.57 11.88
N ALA A 13 -44.85 -20.28 11.99
CA ALA A 13 -45.66 -19.53 11.02
C ALA A 13 -44.97 -19.50 9.63
N ARG A 14 -43.65 -19.49 9.59
CA ARG A 14 -42.88 -19.57 8.32
C ARG A 14 -42.96 -20.96 7.70
N ASP A 15 -42.85 -22.00 8.52
CA ASP A 15 -43.00 -23.39 8.07
C ASP A 15 -44.41 -23.70 7.60
N GLU A 16 -45.45 -23.20 8.28
CA GLU A 16 -46.83 -23.33 7.85
C GLU A 16 -47.11 -22.62 6.51
N LYS A 17 -46.48 -21.46 6.31
CA LYS A 17 -46.54 -20.73 5.03
C LYS A 17 -45.85 -21.49 3.90
N ILE A 18 -44.69 -22.02 4.16
CA ILE A 18 -43.93 -22.86 3.20
C ILE A 18 -44.71 -24.13 2.86
N ILE A 19 -45.26 -24.80 3.87
CA ILE A 19 -46.10 -25.99 3.67
C ILE A 19 -47.39 -25.70 2.91
N SER A 20 -48.02 -24.53 3.14
CA SER A 20 -49.20 -24.11 2.38
C SER A 20 -48.85 -23.76 0.91
N GLU A 21 -47.69 -23.18 0.65
CA GLU A 21 -47.16 -22.93 -0.69
C GLU A 21 -46.79 -24.20 -1.42
N LEU A 22 -46.22 -25.16 -0.73
CA LEU A 22 -45.87 -26.50 -1.27
C LEU A 22 -47.09 -27.39 -1.53
N LYS A 23 -48.23 -27.15 -0.83
CA LYS A 23 -49.50 -27.85 -1.07
C LYS A 23 -50.25 -27.33 -2.28
N ASN A 24 -49.78 -26.29 -2.96
CA ASN A 24 -50.37 -25.78 -4.18
C ASN A 24 -49.96 -26.70 -5.35
N VAL A 25 -50.72 -27.74 -5.56
CA VAL A 25 -50.51 -28.84 -6.51
C VAL A 25 -50.19 -28.30 -7.93
N GLU A 26 -50.86 -27.23 -8.32
CA GLU A 26 -50.67 -26.61 -9.63
C GLU A 26 -49.28 -25.96 -9.81
N LYS A 27 -48.81 -25.34 -8.75
CA LYS A 27 -47.48 -24.74 -8.73
C LYS A 27 -46.39 -25.82 -8.76
N TYR A 28 -46.61 -26.94 -8.07
CA TYR A 28 -45.69 -28.09 -8.02
C TYR A 28 -45.66 -28.80 -9.38
N GLU A 29 -46.81 -29.04 -10.03
CA GLU A 29 -46.85 -29.62 -11.37
C GLU A 29 -46.16 -28.75 -12.43
N LYS A 30 -46.37 -27.42 -12.33
CA LYS A 30 -45.73 -26.46 -13.24
C LYS A 30 -44.22 -26.42 -13.06
N LEU A 31 -43.74 -26.44 -11.79
CA LEU A 31 -42.33 -26.51 -11.45
C LEU A 31 -41.73 -27.84 -11.93
N THR A 32 -42.38 -28.96 -11.65
CA THR A 32 -41.93 -30.29 -12.03
C THR A 32 -41.88 -30.44 -13.56
N LYS A 33 -42.89 -29.93 -14.29
CA LYS A 33 -42.86 -29.90 -15.74
C LYS A 33 -41.73 -29.03 -16.29
N SER A 34 -41.44 -27.88 -15.65
CA SER A 34 -40.34 -27.00 -16.10
C SER A 34 -38.96 -27.63 -15.88
N ILE A 35 -38.80 -28.42 -14.80
CA ILE A 35 -37.53 -29.12 -14.47
C ILE A 35 -37.34 -30.37 -15.35
N LEU A 36 -38.41 -31.03 -15.79
CA LEU A 36 -38.33 -32.27 -16.56
C LEU A 36 -38.20 -32.05 -18.08
N VAL A 37 -38.54 -30.86 -18.57
CA VAL A 37 -38.38 -30.53 -20.00
C VAL A 37 -36.99 -29.95 -20.22
N LYS A 38 -36.25 -30.55 -21.12
CA LYS A 38 -34.95 -30.08 -21.54
C LYS A 38 -35.07 -28.77 -22.32
N HIS A 39 -34.33 -27.77 -21.86
CA HIS A 39 -34.20 -26.47 -22.50
C HIS A 39 -32.80 -26.31 -23.08
N GLU A 40 -32.71 -26.07 -24.40
CA GLU A 40 -31.43 -25.68 -24.98
C GLU A 40 -31.10 -24.25 -24.57
N VAL A 41 -29.94 -24.06 -23.92
CA VAL A 41 -29.48 -22.78 -23.38
C VAL A 41 -28.09 -22.45 -23.87
N ILE A 42 -27.83 -21.16 -23.98
CA ILE A 42 -26.48 -20.64 -24.14
C ILE A 42 -26.04 -20.03 -22.84
N ILE A 43 -24.88 -20.48 -22.36
CA ILE A 43 -24.16 -19.93 -21.21
C ILE A 43 -23.08 -19.04 -21.77
N ARG A 44 -23.14 -17.75 -21.48
CA ARG A 44 -22.12 -16.78 -21.84
C ARG A 44 -21.36 -16.35 -20.60
N ILE A 45 -20.06 -16.64 -20.59
CA ILE A 45 -19.17 -16.40 -19.47
C ILE A 45 -18.27 -15.23 -19.86
N TYR A 46 -18.30 -14.15 -19.10
CA TYR A 46 -17.42 -13.02 -19.26
C TYR A 46 -16.34 -13.05 -18.18
N ILE A 47 -15.08 -13.11 -18.58
CA ILE A 47 -13.95 -13.08 -17.68
C ILE A 47 -13.23 -11.74 -17.85
N LEU A 48 -13.16 -10.98 -16.75
CA LEU A 48 -12.56 -9.65 -16.71
C LEU A 48 -11.10 -9.71 -16.37
N GLU A 49 -10.80 -10.20 -15.17
CA GLU A 49 -9.47 -10.13 -14.57
C GLU A 49 -9.19 -11.33 -13.66
N LEU A 50 -7.91 -11.65 -13.56
CA LEU A 50 -7.35 -12.46 -12.48
C LEU A 50 -6.61 -11.52 -11.53
N ARG A 51 -6.75 -11.70 -10.22
CA ARG A 51 -6.14 -10.82 -9.21
C ARG A 51 -5.43 -11.60 -8.13
N ASP A 52 -4.32 -11.01 -7.64
CA ASP A 52 -3.56 -11.51 -6.50
C ASP A 52 -3.09 -12.95 -6.66
N LEU A 53 -2.67 -13.33 -7.87
CA LEU A 53 -2.10 -14.64 -8.12
C LEU A 53 -0.79 -14.81 -7.36
N PRO A 54 -0.50 -16.01 -6.82
CA PRO A 54 0.76 -16.30 -6.15
C PRO A 54 1.91 -16.32 -7.17
N LYS A 55 3.11 -16.09 -6.69
CA LYS A 55 4.33 -16.40 -7.43
C LYS A 55 4.55 -17.90 -7.39
N LYS A 56 4.69 -18.53 -8.55
CA LYS A 56 5.08 -19.93 -8.66
C LYS A 56 6.58 -20.08 -8.87
N ASP A 57 7.18 -19.14 -9.59
CA ASP A 57 8.62 -19.12 -9.84
C ASP A 57 9.38 -18.25 -8.83
N MET A 58 10.64 -18.62 -8.53
CA MET A 58 11.48 -17.86 -7.58
C MET A 58 11.87 -16.46 -8.10
N LEU A 59 11.88 -16.24 -9.40
CA LEU A 59 12.44 -15.03 -10.04
C LEU A 59 11.39 -14.16 -10.74
N SER A 60 10.21 -14.70 -11.10
CA SER A 60 9.16 -14.00 -11.84
C SER A 60 7.79 -14.15 -11.19
N ASP A 61 6.83 -13.34 -11.61
CA ASP A 61 5.41 -13.60 -11.32
C ASP A 61 4.93 -14.76 -12.23
N SER A 62 3.73 -15.31 -11.99
CA SER A 62 3.19 -16.41 -12.77
C SER A 62 2.85 -15.99 -14.21
N ASP A 63 2.84 -16.96 -15.13
CA ASP A 63 2.41 -16.83 -16.53
C ASP A 63 0.99 -17.41 -16.69
N PRO A 64 -0.08 -16.72 -16.23
CA PRO A 64 -1.39 -17.32 -16.07
C PRO A 64 -2.13 -17.53 -17.38
N TYR A 65 -2.85 -18.66 -17.46
CA TYR A 65 -3.83 -18.94 -18.50
C TYR A 65 -5.03 -19.71 -17.94
N ILE A 66 -6.12 -19.76 -18.71
CA ILE A 66 -7.42 -20.23 -18.24
C ILE A 66 -7.84 -21.47 -19.03
N LYS A 67 -8.37 -22.47 -18.29
CA LYS A 67 -9.12 -23.61 -18.86
C LYS A 67 -10.55 -23.57 -18.33
N ILE A 68 -11.51 -23.73 -19.22
CA ILE A 68 -12.94 -23.73 -18.89
C ILE A 68 -13.51 -25.11 -19.15
N TYR A 69 -14.13 -25.69 -18.11
CA TYR A 69 -14.82 -26.96 -18.15
C TYR A 69 -16.31 -26.75 -17.90
N PHE A 70 -17.11 -27.55 -18.54
CA PHE A 70 -18.53 -27.64 -18.27
C PHE A 70 -18.93 -29.11 -18.12
N GLY A 71 -19.44 -29.48 -16.93
CA GLY A 71 -19.41 -30.85 -16.49
C GLY A 71 -17.98 -31.39 -16.49
N ASP A 72 -17.79 -32.58 -17.02
CA ASP A 72 -16.46 -33.21 -17.17
C ASP A 72 -15.71 -32.81 -18.45
N LYS A 73 -16.34 -32.03 -19.32
CA LYS A 73 -15.76 -31.71 -20.64
C LYS A 73 -15.03 -30.37 -20.62
N LYS A 74 -13.76 -30.40 -21.04
CA LYS A 74 -13.01 -29.16 -21.32
C LYS A 74 -13.61 -28.50 -22.56
N ARG A 75 -14.03 -27.24 -22.43
CA ARG A 75 -14.64 -26.43 -23.48
C ARG A 75 -13.67 -25.46 -24.12
N PHE A 76 -12.85 -24.82 -23.29
CA PHE A 76 -11.85 -23.85 -23.75
C PHE A 76 -10.51 -24.07 -23.05
N ASP A 77 -9.43 -23.82 -23.79
CA ASP A 77 -8.07 -23.90 -23.33
C ASP A 77 -7.28 -22.72 -23.91
N GLU A 78 -6.89 -21.78 -23.03
CA GLU A 78 -6.19 -20.55 -23.42
C GLU A 78 -4.68 -20.65 -23.23
N GLU A 79 -4.09 -21.84 -23.16
CA GLU A 79 -2.66 -22.05 -22.98
C GLU A 79 -1.79 -21.25 -23.97
N LYS A 80 -2.21 -21.17 -25.24
CA LYS A 80 -1.54 -20.40 -26.28
C LYS A 80 -1.61 -18.88 -26.10
N ASN A 81 -2.54 -18.42 -25.27
CA ASN A 81 -2.81 -17.02 -24.98
C ASN A 81 -2.46 -16.68 -23.54
N HIS A 82 -1.53 -17.43 -22.91
CA HIS A 82 -1.05 -17.14 -21.56
C HIS A 82 -0.52 -15.71 -21.48
N LYS A 83 -0.59 -15.14 -20.29
CA LYS A 83 -0.03 -13.81 -19.99
C LYS A 83 1.35 -14.00 -19.37
N ASN A 84 2.26 -13.10 -19.62
CA ASN A 84 3.63 -13.24 -19.14
C ASN A 84 3.86 -12.37 -17.91
N ASP A 85 4.37 -12.98 -16.83
CA ASP A 85 4.83 -12.29 -15.59
C ASP A 85 3.77 -11.35 -14.99
N GLU A 86 2.51 -11.83 -14.87
CA GLU A 86 1.38 -11.03 -14.41
C GLU A 86 0.74 -11.61 -13.15
N LYS A 87 0.99 -10.99 -12.00
CA LYS A 87 0.23 -11.24 -10.76
C LYS A 87 -1.25 -10.87 -10.88
N ASN A 88 -1.54 -9.82 -11.68
CA ASN A 88 -2.88 -9.30 -11.94
C ASN A 88 -3.06 -9.23 -13.46
N SER A 89 -3.84 -10.16 -14.00
CA SER A 89 -3.93 -10.37 -15.42
C SER A 89 -5.28 -9.92 -15.98
N LYS A 90 -5.24 -9.09 -17.02
CA LYS A 90 -6.44 -8.56 -17.70
C LYS A 90 -6.84 -9.46 -18.85
N TRP A 91 -8.05 -10.01 -18.80
CA TRP A 91 -8.57 -10.93 -19.82
C TRP A 91 -9.55 -10.28 -20.79
N TYR A 92 -10.63 -9.71 -20.30
CA TYR A 92 -11.67 -9.05 -21.08
C TYR A 92 -12.15 -9.87 -22.28
N LYS A 93 -12.47 -11.15 -22.01
CA LYS A 93 -12.96 -12.10 -23.01
C LYS A 93 -14.28 -12.71 -22.57
N TYR A 94 -15.11 -13.10 -23.55
CA TYR A 94 -16.29 -13.91 -23.30
C TYR A 94 -16.19 -15.26 -24.00
N TYR A 95 -16.94 -16.23 -23.47
CA TYR A 95 -17.00 -17.62 -23.98
C TYR A 95 -18.44 -18.10 -23.97
N ASP A 96 -18.90 -18.65 -25.08
CA ASP A 96 -20.25 -19.19 -25.23
C ASP A 96 -20.24 -20.72 -25.19
N ILE A 97 -21.09 -21.31 -24.35
CA ILE A 97 -21.29 -22.76 -24.24
C ILE A 97 -22.75 -23.05 -24.52
N LEU A 98 -23.00 -23.84 -25.55
CA LEU A 98 -24.32 -24.42 -25.84
C LEU A 98 -24.49 -25.69 -24.99
N THR A 99 -25.58 -25.77 -24.23
CA THR A 99 -25.92 -26.92 -23.38
C THR A 99 -27.43 -27.07 -23.23
N GLU A 100 -27.87 -28.05 -22.46
CA GLU A 100 -29.26 -28.28 -22.10
C GLU A 100 -29.44 -28.35 -20.59
N PHE A 101 -30.48 -27.73 -20.09
CA PHE A 101 -30.93 -27.88 -18.70
C PHE A 101 -32.32 -28.54 -18.67
N PRO A 102 -32.60 -29.46 -17.72
CA PRO A 102 -31.64 -30.04 -16.75
C PRO A 102 -30.60 -30.95 -17.39
N GLY A 103 -29.40 -30.98 -16.82
CA GLY A 103 -28.29 -31.77 -17.32
C GLY A 103 -26.99 -31.46 -16.57
N ASP A 104 -25.85 -31.49 -17.29
CA ASP A 104 -24.59 -30.97 -16.71
C ASP A 104 -24.76 -29.50 -16.35
N SER A 105 -24.47 -29.13 -15.12
CA SER A 105 -24.72 -27.77 -14.60
C SER A 105 -23.48 -27.05 -14.10
N THR A 106 -22.43 -27.80 -13.82
CA THR A 106 -21.22 -27.26 -13.16
C THR A 106 -20.28 -26.63 -14.18
N LEU A 107 -20.13 -25.32 -14.08
CA LEU A 107 -19.05 -24.57 -14.72
C LEU A 107 -17.84 -24.58 -13.80
N ARG A 108 -16.71 -25.13 -14.25
CA ARG A 108 -15.43 -25.07 -13.56
C ARG A 108 -14.42 -24.30 -14.39
N ILE A 109 -13.79 -23.31 -13.75
CA ILE A 109 -12.75 -22.48 -14.33
C ILE A 109 -11.48 -22.74 -13.55
N GLU A 110 -10.43 -23.15 -14.26
CA GLU A 110 -9.11 -23.41 -13.73
C GLU A 110 -8.13 -22.36 -14.25
N VAL A 111 -7.29 -21.84 -13.38
CA VAL A 111 -6.18 -20.95 -13.72
C VAL A 111 -4.89 -21.75 -13.56
N TRP A 112 -4.09 -21.74 -14.58
CA TRP A 112 -2.84 -22.49 -14.70
C TRP A 112 -1.68 -21.53 -14.91
N ASP A 113 -0.51 -21.95 -14.48
CA ASP A 113 0.77 -21.31 -14.75
C ASP A 113 1.44 -22.00 -15.93
N TYR A 114 1.78 -21.23 -16.97
CA TYR A 114 2.46 -21.76 -18.15
C TYR A 114 3.95 -21.84 -17.89
N ASN A 115 4.53 -23.00 -18.16
CA ASN A 115 5.97 -23.20 -18.05
C ASN A 115 6.51 -23.78 -19.36
N PRO A 116 7.37 -23.06 -20.09
CA PRO A 116 7.90 -23.52 -21.37
C PRO A 116 8.89 -24.69 -21.27
N ILE A 117 9.46 -24.92 -20.06
CA ILE A 117 10.51 -25.92 -19.84
C ILE A 117 9.97 -27.13 -19.08
N PHE A 118 9.08 -26.88 -18.12
CA PHE A 118 8.52 -27.89 -17.25
C PHE A 118 7.01 -28.10 -17.53
N LYS A 119 6.39 -28.94 -16.73
CA LYS A 119 4.94 -29.12 -16.82
C LYS A 119 4.24 -27.90 -16.25
N ASN A 120 3.17 -27.45 -16.93
CA ASN A 120 2.28 -26.40 -16.43
C ASN A 120 1.68 -26.82 -15.08
N GLU A 121 1.57 -25.88 -14.15
CA GLU A 121 1.04 -26.09 -12.81
C GLU A 121 -0.30 -25.40 -12.63
N ILE A 122 -1.20 -26.03 -11.86
CA ILE A 122 -2.46 -25.39 -11.50
C ILE A 122 -2.23 -24.35 -10.41
N ILE A 123 -2.73 -23.13 -10.64
CA ILE A 123 -2.75 -22.08 -9.61
C ILE A 123 -3.96 -22.30 -8.70
N GLY A 124 -5.13 -22.47 -9.28
CA GLY A 124 -6.35 -22.71 -8.54
C GLY A 124 -7.57 -22.80 -9.43
N SER A 125 -8.71 -23.14 -8.86
CA SER A 125 -9.96 -23.29 -9.57
C SER A 125 -11.15 -22.72 -8.80
N THR A 126 -12.22 -22.40 -9.53
CA THR A 126 -13.53 -22.07 -8.98
C THR A 126 -14.62 -22.82 -9.72
N SER A 127 -15.70 -23.20 -9.03
CA SER A 127 -16.84 -23.90 -9.60
C SER A 127 -18.14 -23.16 -9.31
N ILE A 128 -19.06 -23.17 -10.31
CA ILE A 128 -20.35 -22.50 -10.24
C ILE A 128 -21.41 -23.47 -10.71
N ASP A 129 -22.47 -23.68 -9.92
CA ASP A 129 -23.67 -24.36 -10.38
C ASP A 129 -24.55 -23.36 -11.14
N LEU A 130 -24.80 -23.66 -12.41
CA LEU A 130 -25.55 -22.76 -13.29
C LEU A 130 -27.01 -23.16 -13.42
N GLU A 131 -27.38 -24.40 -13.10
CA GLU A 131 -28.75 -24.85 -13.13
C GLU A 131 -29.61 -24.15 -12.09
N ASP A 132 -29.08 -23.98 -10.87
CA ASP A 132 -29.71 -23.17 -9.81
C ASP A 132 -30.01 -21.75 -10.27
N ARG A 133 -29.10 -21.15 -11.05
CA ARG A 133 -29.30 -19.80 -11.59
C ARG A 133 -30.34 -19.76 -12.70
N TYR A 134 -30.32 -20.76 -13.57
CA TYR A 134 -31.27 -20.84 -14.68
C TYR A 134 -32.71 -21.00 -14.20
N PHE A 135 -32.97 -21.82 -13.19
CA PHE A 135 -34.31 -22.02 -12.65
C PHE A 135 -34.74 -20.96 -11.62
N ASN A 136 -33.83 -20.13 -11.13
CA ASN A 136 -34.12 -19.06 -10.18
C ASN A 136 -34.77 -17.86 -10.88
N ASN A 137 -36.03 -17.56 -10.50
CA ASN A 137 -36.77 -16.43 -11.07
C ASN A 137 -36.12 -15.07 -10.77
N ASP A 138 -35.56 -14.89 -9.58
CA ASP A 138 -34.92 -13.63 -9.20
C ASP A 138 -33.67 -13.39 -10.08
N TRP A 139 -32.91 -14.45 -10.34
CA TRP A 139 -31.80 -14.38 -11.27
C TRP A 139 -32.25 -14.02 -12.70
N LYS A 140 -33.31 -14.66 -13.19
CA LYS A 140 -33.84 -14.38 -14.54
C LYS A 140 -34.28 -12.93 -14.71
N GLN A 141 -34.90 -12.35 -13.69
CA GLN A 141 -35.42 -10.97 -13.71
C GLN A 141 -34.35 -9.89 -13.61
N MET A 142 -33.14 -10.23 -13.14
CA MET A 142 -32.02 -9.27 -13.09
C MET A 142 -31.66 -8.81 -14.49
N ARG A 143 -31.83 -7.51 -14.75
CA ARG A 143 -31.45 -6.89 -16.04
C ARG A 143 -29.94 -6.97 -16.28
N PHE A 144 -29.16 -6.73 -15.24
CA PHE A 144 -27.70 -6.84 -15.26
C PHE A 144 -27.29 -7.92 -14.27
N LYS A 145 -26.51 -8.89 -14.72
CA LYS A 145 -25.98 -9.93 -13.86
C LYS A 145 -24.82 -9.37 -13.03
N PRO A 146 -24.69 -9.73 -11.75
CA PRO A 146 -23.63 -9.20 -10.89
C PRO A 146 -22.25 -9.66 -11.36
N ILE A 147 -21.28 -8.76 -11.29
CA ILE A 147 -19.87 -9.14 -11.41
C ILE A 147 -19.47 -9.81 -10.10
N GLU A 148 -18.98 -11.03 -10.19
CA GLU A 148 -18.57 -11.84 -9.06
C GLU A 148 -17.07 -11.84 -8.92
N THR A 149 -16.58 -11.63 -7.70
CA THR A 149 -15.20 -11.91 -7.32
C THR A 149 -15.17 -13.28 -6.67
N ARG A 150 -14.57 -14.26 -7.34
CA ARG A 150 -14.55 -15.64 -6.87
C ARG A 150 -13.13 -16.07 -6.49
N PRO A 151 -12.96 -16.71 -5.30
CA PRO A 151 -11.67 -17.23 -4.90
C PRO A 151 -11.24 -18.39 -5.82
N LEU A 152 -9.95 -18.42 -6.12
CA LEU A 152 -9.30 -19.55 -6.77
C LEU A 152 -8.72 -20.46 -5.66
N ILE A 153 -9.21 -21.69 -5.58
CA ILE A 153 -8.78 -22.65 -4.57
C ILE A 153 -7.88 -23.69 -5.23
N HIS A 154 -6.70 -23.88 -4.69
CA HIS A 154 -5.79 -24.95 -5.15
C HIS A 154 -6.31 -26.30 -4.68
N PRO A 155 -6.38 -27.33 -5.55
CA PRO A 155 -6.96 -28.64 -5.19
C PRO A 155 -6.25 -29.29 -3.98
N ASP A 156 -4.93 -29.16 -3.88
CA ASP A 156 -4.12 -29.84 -2.86
C ASP A 156 -3.81 -28.96 -1.63
N LEU A 157 -3.86 -27.63 -1.75
CA LEU A 157 -3.43 -26.72 -0.66
C LEU A 157 -4.57 -26.22 0.20
N SER A 158 -5.83 -26.40 -0.19
CA SER A 158 -7.03 -25.88 0.51
C SER A 158 -6.97 -24.38 0.84
N SER A 159 -6.05 -23.64 0.21
CA SER A 159 -5.83 -22.21 0.42
C SER A 159 -6.21 -21.42 -0.83
N GLN A 160 -6.65 -20.19 -0.61
CA GLN A 160 -6.95 -19.26 -1.68
C GLN A 160 -5.67 -18.82 -2.39
N GLN A 161 -5.67 -18.93 -3.72
CA GLN A 161 -4.56 -18.61 -4.60
C GLN A 161 -4.90 -17.43 -5.54
N GLY A 162 -5.51 -16.40 -5.02
CA GLY A 162 -5.99 -15.27 -5.79
C GLY A 162 -7.49 -15.31 -6.07
N ASN A 163 -7.93 -14.44 -6.99
CA ASN A 163 -9.33 -14.27 -7.33
C ASN A 163 -9.51 -14.15 -8.84
N ILE A 164 -10.70 -14.57 -9.31
CA ILE A 164 -11.16 -14.32 -10.67
C ILE A 164 -12.41 -13.42 -10.65
N LEU A 165 -12.43 -12.38 -11.48
CA LEU A 165 -13.58 -11.51 -11.70
C LEU A 165 -14.30 -11.95 -12.97
N LEU A 166 -15.57 -12.30 -12.83
CA LEU A 166 -16.39 -12.78 -13.92
C LEU A 166 -17.87 -12.48 -13.70
N TRP A 167 -18.67 -12.56 -14.73
CA TRP A 167 -20.12 -12.77 -14.61
C TRP A 167 -20.60 -13.77 -15.67
N VAL A 168 -21.79 -14.31 -15.45
CA VAL A 168 -22.39 -15.30 -16.33
C VAL A 168 -23.79 -14.86 -16.72
N GLU A 169 -24.11 -14.93 -18.00
CA GLU A 169 -25.45 -14.80 -18.55
C GLU A 169 -25.92 -16.17 -19.02
N ILE A 170 -27.19 -16.48 -18.80
CA ILE A 170 -27.84 -17.73 -19.27
C ILE A 170 -29.13 -17.32 -19.93
N PHE A 171 -29.29 -17.72 -21.18
CA PHE A 171 -30.49 -17.43 -21.97
C PHE A 171 -30.86 -18.61 -22.85
N ASP A 172 -32.16 -18.71 -23.14
CA ASP A 172 -32.65 -19.74 -24.03
C ASP A 172 -32.05 -19.56 -25.45
N LYS A 173 -31.69 -20.65 -26.10
CA LYS A 173 -31.09 -20.61 -27.44
C LYS A 173 -31.94 -19.81 -28.43
N LYS A 174 -33.26 -19.83 -28.30
CA LYS A 174 -34.18 -19.07 -29.16
C LYS A 174 -34.00 -17.57 -29.06
N ASP A 175 -33.67 -17.10 -27.86
CA ASP A 175 -33.48 -15.68 -27.58
C ASP A 175 -32.07 -15.19 -27.90
N SER A 176 -31.14 -16.13 -28.07
CA SER A 176 -29.71 -15.85 -28.31
C SER A 176 -29.42 -15.05 -29.56
N ILE A 177 -30.29 -15.19 -30.59
CA ILE A 177 -30.14 -14.53 -31.92
C ILE A 177 -30.18 -12.99 -31.73
N ASN A 178 -30.89 -12.50 -30.71
CA ASN A 178 -31.04 -11.08 -30.42
C ASN A 178 -30.12 -10.59 -29.32
N MET A 179 -29.32 -11.46 -28.70
CA MET A 179 -28.44 -11.16 -27.58
C MET A 179 -26.98 -11.07 -28.02
N ALA A 180 -26.62 -9.93 -28.63
CA ALA A 180 -25.24 -9.67 -28.93
C ALA A 180 -24.40 -9.66 -27.63
N PRO A 181 -23.16 -10.19 -27.65
CA PRO A 181 -22.28 -10.12 -26.48
C PRO A 181 -21.95 -8.67 -26.16
N TRP A 182 -21.85 -8.38 -24.88
CA TRP A 182 -21.35 -7.08 -24.40
C TRP A 182 -19.93 -6.88 -24.90
N GLN A 183 -19.66 -5.70 -25.43
CA GLN A 183 -18.31 -5.29 -25.73
C GLN A 183 -17.60 -4.95 -24.42
N ILE A 184 -16.83 -5.89 -23.90
CA ILE A 184 -16.02 -5.70 -22.73
C ILE A 184 -14.63 -5.23 -23.14
N LEU A 185 -14.30 -4.04 -22.71
CA LEU A 185 -12.98 -3.45 -22.92
C LEU A 185 -12.40 -3.08 -21.57
N PRO A 186 -11.07 -3.17 -21.41
CA PRO A 186 -10.44 -2.64 -20.24
C PRO A 186 -10.75 -1.13 -20.16
N GLU A 187 -10.97 -0.65 -18.96
CA GLU A 187 -11.10 0.77 -18.74
C GLU A 187 -9.84 1.47 -19.28
N PRO A 188 -9.98 2.53 -20.10
CA PRO A 188 -8.83 3.18 -20.70
C PRO A 188 -7.89 3.69 -19.59
N SER A 189 -6.62 3.35 -19.71
CA SER A 189 -5.61 3.86 -18.77
C SER A 189 -5.31 5.32 -19.12
N SER A 190 -5.25 6.16 -18.11
CA SER A 190 -4.72 7.51 -18.18
C SER A 190 -3.54 7.62 -17.22
N GLN A 191 -2.61 8.52 -17.54
CA GLN A 191 -1.48 8.78 -16.67
C GLN A 191 -1.76 9.97 -15.78
N VAL A 192 -1.47 9.83 -14.49
CA VAL A 192 -1.53 10.88 -13.50
C VAL A 192 -0.19 10.99 -12.78
N GLN A 193 0.16 12.20 -12.35
CA GLN A 193 1.32 12.43 -11.51
C GLN A 193 0.89 12.75 -10.09
N LEU A 194 1.35 11.96 -9.15
CA LEU A 194 1.20 12.22 -7.72
C LEU A 194 2.43 12.92 -7.19
N ARG A 195 2.24 14.08 -6.57
CA ARG A 195 3.27 14.90 -5.94
C ARG A 195 3.03 14.94 -4.45
N LEU A 196 3.95 14.35 -3.70
CA LEU A 196 3.95 14.39 -2.24
C LEU A 196 5.10 15.28 -1.78
N VAL A 197 4.81 16.29 -0.97
CA VAL A 197 5.84 17.05 -0.27
C VAL A 197 5.82 16.66 1.20
N ILE A 198 6.96 16.22 1.70
CA ILE A 198 7.20 15.97 3.12
C ILE A 198 7.90 17.21 3.66
N TRP A 199 7.22 17.94 4.55
CA TRP A 199 7.73 19.18 5.14
C TRP A 199 8.56 18.91 6.39
N GLU A 200 7.94 18.25 7.37
CA GLU A 200 8.54 17.99 8.67
C GLU A 200 7.92 16.78 9.35
N THR A 201 8.59 16.28 10.37
CA THR A 201 8.06 15.32 11.33
C THR A 201 7.98 15.94 12.70
N GLU A 202 7.09 15.45 13.55
CA GLU A 202 6.92 15.88 14.92
C GLU A 202 6.64 14.70 15.84
N ASP A 203 7.21 14.76 17.06
CA ASP A 203 7.04 13.75 18.12
C ASP A 203 7.38 12.31 17.68
N MET A 204 8.33 12.14 16.74
CA MET A 204 8.83 10.82 16.38
C MET A 204 9.62 10.22 17.52
N ARG A 205 9.46 8.92 17.73
CA ARG A 205 10.21 8.21 18.76
C ARG A 205 11.71 8.27 18.49
N MET A 206 12.49 8.59 19.54
CA MET A 206 13.95 8.56 19.48
C MET A 206 14.44 7.12 19.62
N MET A 207 15.36 6.71 18.76
CA MET A 207 15.90 5.34 18.75
C MET A 207 17.31 5.28 19.33
N ASP A 208 18.08 6.37 19.21
CA ASP A 208 19.45 6.45 19.71
C ASP A 208 19.52 6.62 21.24
N ALA A 209 20.59 6.08 21.83
CA ALA A 209 20.88 6.22 23.26
C ALA A 209 21.09 7.67 23.75
N GLU A 210 21.26 8.61 22.81
CA GLU A 210 21.47 10.04 23.09
C GLU A 210 20.18 10.87 23.06
N ASP A 211 18.99 10.24 22.98
CA ASP A 211 17.68 10.89 22.75
C ASP A 211 17.68 11.71 21.45
N THR A 212 18.30 11.17 20.42
CA THR A 212 18.28 11.70 19.05
C THR A 212 17.92 10.57 18.07
N SER A 213 17.64 10.91 16.83
CA SER A 213 17.51 9.96 15.73
C SER A 213 17.90 10.64 14.42
N ASP A 214 18.49 9.88 13.51
CA ASP A 214 18.86 10.30 12.16
C ASP A 214 17.69 10.00 11.20
N ILE A 215 16.62 10.83 11.27
CA ILE A 215 15.34 10.54 10.67
C ILE A 215 15.35 10.75 9.16
N TYR A 216 14.80 9.79 8.41
CA TYR A 216 14.36 9.97 7.04
C TYR A 216 12.99 9.31 6.80
N VAL A 217 12.27 9.80 5.80
CA VAL A 217 10.94 9.30 5.44
C VAL A 217 10.99 8.66 4.07
N THR A 218 10.39 7.48 3.96
CA THR A 218 10.23 6.76 2.71
C THR A 218 8.77 6.73 2.32
N ALA A 219 8.47 6.98 1.06
CA ALA A 219 7.14 6.87 0.50
C ALA A 219 7.11 5.88 -0.67
N PHE A 220 6.06 5.08 -0.76
CA PHE A 220 5.83 4.16 -1.87
C PHE A 220 4.35 3.83 -2.03
N ILE A 221 3.96 3.51 -3.26
CA ILE A 221 2.66 2.90 -3.59
C ILE A 221 2.88 1.43 -3.88
N ASP A 222 3.94 1.12 -4.62
CA ASP A 222 4.44 -0.22 -4.86
C ASP A 222 5.87 -0.33 -4.33
N GLN A 223 6.28 -1.49 -3.83
CA GLN A 223 7.64 -1.70 -3.32
C GLN A 223 8.73 -1.37 -4.34
N LYS A 224 8.44 -1.57 -5.64
CA LYS A 224 9.36 -1.25 -6.75
C LYS A 224 9.60 0.26 -6.92
N ASN A 225 8.65 1.11 -6.50
CA ASN A 225 8.69 2.57 -6.69
C ASN A 225 8.99 3.34 -5.41
N ARG A 226 9.76 2.73 -4.52
CA ARG A 226 10.13 3.32 -3.24
C ARG A 226 11.03 4.54 -3.42
N GLN A 227 10.68 5.66 -2.80
CA GLN A 227 11.47 6.90 -2.80
C GLN A 227 11.64 7.39 -1.36
N SER A 228 12.78 8.01 -1.06
CA SER A 228 13.11 8.50 0.29
C SER A 228 13.52 9.95 0.27
N THR A 229 13.29 10.62 1.41
CA THR A 229 13.87 11.94 1.68
C THR A 229 15.38 11.82 1.90
N ASP A 230 16.06 12.94 1.97
CA ASP A 230 17.35 13.00 2.63
C ASP A 230 17.19 12.87 4.16
N THR A 231 18.31 12.66 4.87
CA THR A 231 18.32 12.41 6.31
C THR A 231 18.44 13.71 7.10
N HIS A 232 17.60 13.90 8.11
CA HIS A 232 17.81 14.89 9.17
C HIS A 232 18.65 14.25 10.27
N PHE A 233 19.92 14.63 10.33
CA PHE A 233 20.84 14.10 11.31
C PHE A 233 20.59 14.69 12.69
N ARG A 234 20.62 13.84 13.71
CA ARG A 234 20.49 14.18 15.13
C ARG A 234 19.24 14.99 15.43
N CYS A 235 18.15 14.53 14.88
CA CYS A 235 16.85 15.07 15.18
C CYS A 235 16.58 14.93 16.68
N MET A 236 16.34 16.05 17.36
CA MET A 236 15.93 16.07 18.76
C MET A 236 14.41 16.14 18.85
N ASN A 237 13.84 15.44 19.83
CA ASN A 237 12.39 15.40 20.07
C ASN A 237 11.54 14.92 18.87
N GLY A 238 12.14 14.21 17.91
CA GLY A 238 11.41 13.73 16.74
C GLY A 238 10.98 14.76 15.70
N ASN A 239 11.50 16.00 15.82
CA ASN A 239 11.12 17.12 14.97
C ASN A 239 12.09 17.29 13.82
N GLY A 240 11.87 16.51 12.75
CA GLY A 240 12.70 16.52 11.55
C GLY A 240 12.20 17.52 10.52
N SER A 241 13.11 18.24 9.84
CA SER A 241 12.78 19.14 8.74
C SER A 241 13.28 18.54 7.42
N PHE A 242 12.43 18.47 6.39
CA PHE A 242 12.76 17.81 5.12
C PHE A 242 12.58 18.73 3.91
N ASN A 243 11.45 19.38 3.74
CA ASN A 243 11.10 20.16 2.56
C ASN A 243 11.45 19.39 1.28
N TRP A 244 10.90 18.18 1.15
CA TRP A 244 11.31 17.20 0.14
C TRP A 244 10.13 16.74 -0.71
N ARG A 245 10.28 16.85 -2.03
CA ARG A 245 9.26 16.40 -2.98
C ARG A 245 9.53 14.99 -3.49
N ILE A 246 8.52 14.16 -3.40
CA ILE A 246 8.46 12.81 -3.98
C ILE A 246 7.45 12.85 -5.12
N VAL A 247 7.80 12.26 -6.26
CA VAL A 247 6.98 12.31 -7.48
C VAL A 247 6.80 10.89 -7.99
N PHE A 248 5.55 10.49 -8.19
CA PHE A 248 5.17 9.22 -8.81
C PHE A 248 4.36 9.48 -10.07
N ASP A 249 4.79 8.92 -11.19
CA ASP A 249 4.01 8.83 -12.41
C ASP A 249 3.27 7.49 -12.39
N LEU A 250 1.95 7.51 -12.49
CA LEU A 250 1.09 6.38 -12.23
C LEU A 250 0.07 6.18 -13.35
N ASP A 251 -0.09 4.94 -13.79
CA ASP A 251 -1.19 4.56 -14.67
C ASP A 251 -2.45 4.30 -13.84
N VAL A 252 -3.59 4.88 -14.22
CA VAL A 252 -4.90 4.73 -13.57
C VAL A 252 -5.89 4.18 -14.62
N PRO A 253 -6.74 3.18 -14.30
CA PRO A 253 -6.97 2.60 -12.99
C PRO A 253 -5.88 1.63 -12.52
N ARG A 254 -5.66 1.61 -11.21
CA ARG A 254 -4.75 0.69 -10.53
C ARG A 254 -5.51 -0.13 -9.48
N ILE A 255 -5.01 -1.32 -9.19
CA ILE A 255 -5.57 -2.18 -8.14
C ILE A 255 -5.19 -1.67 -6.76
N ASN A 256 -3.92 -1.27 -6.59
CA ASN A 256 -3.43 -0.73 -5.32
C ASN A 256 -3.16 0.77 -5.45
N ASN A 257 -3.91 1.57 -4.72
CA ASN A 257 -3.79 3.02 -4.65
C ASN A 257 -3.43 3.50 -3.23
N ARG A 258 -2.84 2.64 -2.41
CA ARG A 258 -2.42 2.98 -1.06
C ARG A 258 -1.02 3.58 -1.07
N LEU A 259 -0.93 4.84 -0.65
CA LEU A 259 0.34 5.49 -0.38
C LEU A 259 0.79 5.14 1.04
N THR A 260 1.93 4.49 1.15
CA THR A 260 2.54 4.12 2.43
C THR A 260 3.73 5.03 2.72
N LEU A 261 3.76 5.55 3.94
CA LEU A 261 4.85 6.35 4.49
C LEU A 261 5.51 5.60 5.63
N HIS A 262 6.82 5.46 5.58
CA HIS A 262 7.61 4.86 6.66
C HIS A 262 8.69 5.83 7.11
N CYS A 263 8.81 6.01 8.43
CA CYS A 263 9.90 6.74 9.06
C CYS A 263 10.93 5.77 9.59
N TYR A 264 12.20 6.05 9.32
CA TYR A 264 13.32 5.25 9.77
C TYR A 264 14.35 6.13 10.47
N ASP A 265 15.06 5.52 11.38
CA ASP A 265 16.34 6.00 11.92
C ASP A 265 17.47 5.41 11.08
N LYS A 266 18.34 6.25 10.57
CA LYS A 266 19.44 5.84 9.71
C LYS A 266 20.66 5.49 10.53
N ASP A 267 21.05 4.23 10.45
CA ASP A 267 22.24 3.71 11.08
C ASP A 267 23.44 3.64 10.12
N ILE A 268 24.65 3.86 10.67
CA ILE A 268 25.88 3.77 9.89
C ILE A 268 26.43 2.33 9.86
N PHE A 269 26.23 1.57 10.94
CA PHE A 269 26.86 0.25 11.14
C PHE A 269 25.86 -0.91 11.21
N SER A 270 24.57 -0.63 11.29
CA SER A 270 23.48 -1.60 11.34
C SER A 270 22.45 -1.36 10.24
N ARG A 271 21.37 -2.14 10.27
CA ARG A 271 20.20 -1.84 9.43
C ARG A 271 19.43 -0.70 10.06
N ASP A 272 18.88 0.16 9.19
CA ASP A 272 18.06 1.27 9.62
C ASP A 272 16.86 0.78 10.45
N ASP A 273 16.62 1.40 11.58
CA ASP A 273 15.55 1.06 12.49
C ASP A 273 14.23 1.70 12.09
N PHE A 274 13.16 0.88 12.05
CA PHE A 274 11.82 1.36 11.74
C PHE A 274 11.21 2.10 12.94
N ILE A 275 10.92 3.39 12.79
CA ILE A 275 10.31 4.23 13.83
C ILE A 275 8.80 4.09 13.82
N SER A 276 8.16 4.38 12.69
CA SER A 276 6.69 4.38 12.55
C SER A 276 6.27 4.46 11.09
N GLY A 277 4.97 4.21 10.83
CA GLY A 277 4.43 4.31 9.49
C GLY A 277 2.97 4.77 9.48
N ALA A 278 2.54 5.17 8.29
CA ALA A 278 1.16 5.56 8.01
C ALA A 278 0.78 5.17 6.59
N ASP A 279 -0.49 4.84 6.40
CA ASP A 279 -1.08 4.53 5.10
C ASP A 279 -2.18 5.54 4.77
N LEU A 280 -2.25 5.92 3.50
CA LEU A 280 -3.28 6.78 2.95
C LEU A 280 -3.90 6.11 1.72
N ASP A 281 -5.20 5.82 1.75
CA ASP A 281 -5.93 5.27 0.61
C ASP A 281 -6.32 6.41 -0.35
N LEU A 282 -5.82 6.33 -1.58
CA LEU A 282 -6.03 7.31 -2.63
C LEU A 282 -7.01 6.81 -3.71
N THR A 283 -7.69 5.68 -3.50
CA THR A 283 -8.49 5.00 -4.53
C THR A 283 -9.54 5.92 -5.17
N ASP A 284 -10.31 6.63 -4.36
CA ASP A 284 -11.34 7.53 -4.88
C ASP A 284 -10.75 8.85 -5.43
N LEU A 285 -9.63 9.29 -4.84
CA LEU A 285 -8.97 10.53 -5.26
C LEU A 285 -8.31 10.39 -6.63
N MET A 286 -7.76 9.23 -6.95
CA MET A 286 -7.12 8.99 -8.26
C MET A 286 -8.12 8.93 -9.43
N LYS A 287 -9.39 8.64 -9.14
CA LYS A 287 -10.46 8.64 -10.17
C LYS A 287 -10.75 10.06 -10.67
N ILE A 288 -10.67 11.07 -9.81
CA ILE A 288 -11.03 12.44 -10.15
C ILE A 288 -10.16 13.01 -11.26
N PRO A 289 -8.82 13.05 -11.17
CA PRO A 289 -7.97 13.51 -12.26
C PRO A 289 -8.12 12.70 -13.54
N LYS A 290 -8.41 11.39 -13.41
CA LYS A 290 -8.64 10.52 -14.54
C LYS A 290 -9.96 10.83 -15.26
N ASP A 291 -11.07 10.96 -14.51
CA ASP A 291 -12.42 11.01 -15.08
C ASP A 291 -12.83 12.45 -15.42
N LEU A 292 -12.39 13.44 -14.65
CA LEU A 292 -12.73 14.84 -14.82
C LEU A 292 -11.60 15.68 -15.46
N ASP A 293 -10.40 15.10 -15.62
CA ASP A 293 -9.20 15.78 -16.15
C ASP A 293 -8.82 17.07 -15.37
N VAL A 294 -9.07 17.07 -14.05
CA VAL A 294 -8.86 18.20 -13.15
C VAL A 294 -7.79 17.86 -12.11
N PRO A 295 -6.81 18.76 -11.85
CA PRO A 295 -5.87 18.58 -10.75
C PRO A 295 -6.58 18.68 -9.40
N ILE A 296 -6.14 17.86 -8.44
CA ILE A 296 -6.60 17.92 -7.06
C ILE A 296 -5.44 18.08 -6.09
N ALA A 297 -5.69 18.89 -5.04
CA ALA A 297 -4.81 18.99 -3.87
C ALA A 297 -5.59 18.60 -2.61
N LEU A 298 -4.99 17.81 -1.74
CA LEU A 298 -5.60 17.47 -0.47
C LEU A 298 -5.49 18.65 0.48
N THR A 299 -6.62 18.99 1.10
CA THR A 299 -6.69 20.01 2.16
C THR A 299 -6.77 19.37 3.54
N LYS A 300 -6.44 20.14 4.57
CA LYS A 300 -6.56 19.73 5.96
C LYS A 300 -7.99 19.31 6.30
N GLU A 301 -8.98 20.08 5.86
CA GLU A 301 -10.39 19.81 6.08
C GLU A 301 -10.82 18.46 5.46
N TYR A 302 -10.32 18.13 4.29
CA TYR A 302 -10.59 16.83 3.67
C TYR A 302 -10.05 15.67 4.52
N VAL A 303 -8.81 15.75 4.96
CA VAL A 303 -8.17 14.70 5.75
C VAL A 303 -8.86 14.51 7.12
N GLU A 304 -9.35 15.59 7.71
CA GLU A 304 -10.11 15.55 8.97
C GLU A 304 -11.53 14.99 8.77
N SER A 305 -12.19 15.31 7.65
CA SER A 305 -13.54 14.82 7.34
C SER A 305 -13.60 13.32 7.06
N VAL A 306 -12.57 12.76 6.42
CA VAL A 306 -12.48 11.31 6.14
C VAL A 306 -12.35 10.48 7.44
N LYS A 307 -11.86 11.08 8.52
CA LYS A 307 -11.79 10.42 9.84
C LYS A 307 -13.14 10.35 10.58
N GLY A 308 -14.15 11.08 10.14
CA GLY A 308 -15.39 11.29 10.90
C GLY A 308 -16.68 10.74 10.32
N ASP A 309 -16.89 10.70 9.01
CA ASP A 309 -18.18 10.27 8.45
C ASP A 309 -18.15 10.04 6.92
N GLU A 310 -18.61 8.86 6.45
CA GLU A 310 -18.71 8.54 5.01
C GLU A 310 -19.69 9.48 4.25
N LYS A 311 -20.66 10.09 4.93
CA LYS A 311 -21.65 10.99 4.32
C LYS A 311 -21.08 12.36 3.93
N ASN A 312 -19.99 12.80 4.54
CA ASN A 312 -19.32 14.07 4.25
C ASN A 312 -18.25 13.98 3.16
N LYS A 313 -17.95 12.78 2.69
CA LYS A 313 -16.92 12.50 1.69
C LYS A 313 -17.11 13.29 0.38
N TYR A 314 -18.34 13.50 -0.05
CA TYR A 314 -18.66 14.23 -1.30
C TYR A 314 -18.71 15.76 -1.13
N ARG A 315 -18.97 16.27 0.06
CA ARG A 315 -18.97 17.73 0.33
C ARG A 315 -17.59 18.33 0.34
N SER A 316 -16.58 17.55 0.72
CA SER A 316 -15.18 17.99 0.74
C SER A 316 -14.51 18.00 -0.64
N LEU A 317 -15.11 17.39 -1.66
CA LEU A 317 -14.59 17.41 -3.05
C LEU A 317 -14.65 18.83 -3.67
N GLU A 318 -15.58 19.67 -3.28
CA GLU A 318 -15.66 21.07 -3.74
C GLU A 318 -14.46 21.91 -3.30
N PHE A 319 -13.77 21.53 -2.23
CA PHE A 319 -12.59 22.23 -1.71
C PHE A 319 -11.27 21.77 -2.34
N LEU A 320 -11.29 20.66 -3.11
CA LEU A 320 -10.09 20.12 -3.76
C LEU A 320 -9.65 20.91 -5.01
N THR A 321 -10.54 21.72 -5.57
CA THR A 321 -10.31 22.50 -6.79
C THR A 321 -9.89 23.95 -6.53
N GLY A 322 -9.81 24.36 -5.26
CA GLY A 322 -9.50 25.73 -4.86
C GLY A 322 -8.02 26.08 -5.08
N GLU A 323 -7.80 27.12 -5.84
CA GLU A 323 -6.48 27.69 -6.10
C GLU A 323 -5.81 28.22 -4.81
N GLU A 324 -4.51 27.91 -4.64
CA GLU A 324 -3.44 28.77 -4.13
C GLU A 324 -3.27 29.03 -2.63
N ASP A 325 -4.06 28.56 -1.72
CA ASP A 325 -3.70 28.75 -0.31
C ASP A 325 -2.73 27.63 0.15
N LYS A 326 -1.43 27.88 -0.05
CA LYS A 326 -0.33 26.92 0.21
C LYS A 326 -0.31 26.41 1.67
N GLU A 327 -0.88 27.15 2.60
CA GLU A 327 -0.98 26.76 4.02
C GLU A 327 -2.15 25.79 4.25
N LYS A 328 -3.26 25.94 3.52
CA LYS A 328 -4.42 25.04 3.64
C LYS A 328 -4.17 23.63 3.11
N ASN A 329 -3.23 23.51 2.17
CA ASN A 329 -2.88 22.23 1.56
C ASN A 329 -1.87 21.41 2.39
N LYS A 330 -1.46 21.90 3.56
CA LYS A 330 -0.62 21.16 4.50
C LYS A 330 -1.49 20.45 5.54
N PHE A 331 -1.26 19.18 5.74
CA PHE A 331 -1.98 18.38 6.73
C PHE A 331 -1.05 17.39 7.44
N TRP A 332 -1.41 17.07 8.69
CA TRP A 332 -0.69 16.11 9.50
C TRP A 332 -1.22 14.69 9.30
N ILE A 333 -0.32 13.76 9.03
CA ILE A 333 -0.60 12.31 9.01
C ILE A 333 -0.09 11.71 10.30
N GLN A 334 -0.98 11.09 11.08
CA GLN A 334 -0.61 10.36 12.29
C GLN A 334 0.08 9.05 11.92
N CYS A 335 1.27 8.83 12.46
CA CYS A 335 2.02 7.58 12.30
C CYS A 335 1.81 6.65 13.48
N TYR A 336 1.95 5.35 13.21
CA TYR A 336 1.75 4.29 14.19
C TYR A 336 2.90 3.30 14.17
N GLN A 337 3.20 2.75 15.35
CA GLN A 337 4.07 1.59 15.53
C GLN A 337 3.36 0.60 16.44
N LYS A 338 3.15 -0.65 16.00
CA LYS A 338 2.42 -1.69 16.76
C LYS A 338 1.08 -1.21 17.34
N ASN A 339 0.31 -0.44 16.54
CA ASN A 339 -0.98 0.18 16.90
C ASN A 339 -0.90 1.31 17.94
N GLU A 340 0.28 1.73 18.36
CA GLU A 340 0.47 2.91 19.21
C GLU A 340 0.84 4.13 18.35
N LYS A 341 0.37 5.32 18.75
CA LYS A 341 0.75 6.57 18.08
C LYS A 341 2.24 6.82 18.28
N SER A 342 2.95 7.06 17.20
CA SER A 342 4.39 7.30 17.20
C SER A 342 4.76 8.41 16.22
N GLY A 343 4.50 9.65 16.64
CA GLY A 343 4.77 10.84 15.86
C GLY A 343 3.79 11.09 14.71
N ARG A 344 4.02 12.18 13.98
CA ARG A 344 3.22 12.61 12.83
C ARG A 344 4.09 13.27 11.77
N ILE A 345 3.63 13.25 10.53
CA ILE A 345 4.33 13.81 9.36
C ILE A 345 3.48 14.93 8.77
N LEU A 346 4.05 16.11 8.60
CA LEU A 346 3.43 17.21 7.86
C LEU A 346 3.67 17.02 6.37
N CYS A 347 2.58 16.86 5.62
CA CYS A 347 2.61 16.62 4.18
C CYS A 347 1.73 17.62 3.42
N SER A 348 2.01 17.76 2.14
CA SER A 348 1.03 18.19 1.14
C SER A 348 1.04 17.20 -0.01
N LEU A 349 -0.13 16.94 -0.60
CA LEU A 349 -0.31 15.96 -1.65
C LEU A 349 -1.18 16.52 -2.77
N GLU A 350 -0.69 16.40 -3.99
CA GLU A 350 -1.39 16.79 -5.21
C GLU A 350 -1.42 15.60 -6.18
N ILE A 351 -2.52 15.45 -6.89
CA ILE A 351 -2.66 14.49 -8.00
C ILE A 351 -3.07 15.27 -9.23
N LEU A 352 -2.26 15.20 -10.27
CA LEU A 352 -2.44 15.98 -11.49
C LEU A 352 -2.59 15.06 -12.70
N PRO A 353 -3.49 15.38 -13.65
CA PRO A 353 -3.40 14.81 -14.99
C PRO A 353 -2.03 15.05 -15.60
N MET A 354 -1.53 14.15 -16.44
CA MET A 354 -0.16 14.23 -16.97
C MET A 354 0.09 15.51 -17.76
N TRP A 355 -0.89 15.99 -18.54
CA TRP A 355 -0.76 17.23 -19.28
C TRP A 355 -0.48 18.45 -18.37
N LYS A 356 -1.13 18.50 -17.20
CA LYS A 356 -0.90 19.57 -16.21
C LYS A 356 0.47 19.43 -15.55
N ALA A 357 0.90 18.20 -15.30
CA ALA A 357 2.22 17.91 -14.75
C ALA A 357 3.35 18.31 -15.71
N GLU A 358 3.15 18.16 -17.03
CA GLU A 358 4.08 18.56 -18.07
C GLU A 358 4.20 20.08 -18.21
N ILE A 359 3.09 20.81 -18.04
CA ILE A 359 3.10 22.29 -18.02
C ILE A 359 3.81 22.78 -16.75
N ASN A 360 3.48 22.22 -15.60
CA ASN A 360 4.02 22.60 -14.30
C ASN A 360 5.11 21.62 -13.87
N LYS A 361 6.21 21.54 -14.60
CA LYS A 361 7.29 20.60 -14.28
C LYS A 361 7.91 20.89 -12.91
N VAL A 362 8.24 19.81 -12.20
CA VAL A 362 8.89 19.88 -10.89
C VAL A 362 10.05 18.89 -10.80
N GLY A 363 11.09 19.26 -10.06
CA GLY A 363 12.19 18.34 -9.77
C GLY A 363 11.91 17.46 -8.56
N LYS A 364 12.54 16.29 -8.49
CA LYS A 364 12.51 15.40 -7.32
C LYS A 364 13.37 15.98 -6.19
N GLY A 365 12.92 15.82 -4.96
CA GLY A 365 13.55 16.43 -3.80
C GLY A 365 13.45 17.97 -3.88
N ARG A 366 14.60 18.63 -3.89
CA ARG A 366 14.73 20.08 -4.03
C ARG A 366 15.45 20.47 -5.33
N LYS A 367 15.55 19.52 -6.28
CA LYS A 367 16.18 19.79 -7.59
C LYS A 367 15.32 20.70 -8.43
N GLU A 368 15.95 21.43 -9.35
CA GLU A 368 15.24 22.27 -10.31
C GLU A 368 14.43 21.42 -11.33
N PRO A 369 13.25 21.90 -11.76
CA PRO A 369 12.53 23.10 -11.33
C PRO A 369 11.98 22.99 -9.89
N ASN A 370 12.46 23.84 -8.98
CA ASN A 370 12.00 23.85 -7.59
C ASN A 370 10.85 24.84 -7.39
N GLN A 371 9.69 24.49 -7.96
CA GLN A 371 8.46 25.29 -7.96
C GLN A 371 7.27 24.38 -7.61
N PHE A 372 6.12 24.94 -7.35
CA PHE A 372 4.84 24.26 -7.15
C PHE A 372 4.84 23.17 -6.04
N PRO A 373 5.10 23.53 -4.76
CA PRO A 373 5.58 24.79 -4.21
C PRO A 373 7.11 24.88 -4.21
N TYR A 374 7.66 26.07 -4.01
CA TYR A 374 9.10 26.23 -3.75
C TYR A 374 9.45 25.59 -2.40
N LEU A 375 10.52 24.79 -2.38
CA LEU A 375 10.99 24.06 -1.22
C LEU A 375 12.30 24.69 -0.70
N PRO A 376 12.26 25.37 0.45
CA PRO A 376 13.45 25.98 1.01
C PRO A 376 14.44 24.93 1.55
N PRO A 377 15.74 25.26 1.68
CA PRO A 377 16.71 24.36 2.29
C PRO A 377 16.30 24.00 3.72
N PRO A 378 16.28 22.69 4.08
CA PRO A 378 15.94 22.26 5.42
C PRO A 378 17.11 22.39 6.37
N VAL A 379 16.84 22.34 7.67
CA VAL A 379 17.87 22.27 8.73
C VAL A 379 18.28 20.81 8.99
N GLY A 380 19.32 20.60 9.80
CA GLY A 380 19.73 19.26 10.27
C GLY A 380 20.45 18.42 9.20
N ARG A 381 21.09 19.05 8.21
CA ARG A 381 21.90 18.32 7.21
C ARG A 381 23.37 18.30 7.58
N PHE A 382 24.02 17.17 7.28
CA PHE A 382 25.45 17.00 7.45
C PHE A 382 26.21 17.94 6.51
N GLN A 383 27.11 18.79 7.08
CA GLN A 383 27.93 19.71 6.31
C GLN A 383 29.40 19.28 6.41
N TRP A 384 29.95 18.90 5.27
CA TRP A 384 31.39 18.61 5.18
C TRP A 384 32.22 19.82 5.59
N SER A 385 33.21 19.64 6.43
CA SER A 385 34.11 20.70 6.84
C SER A 385 35.51 20.12 7.05
N LEU A 386 36.53 20.83 6.56
CA LEU A 386 37.93 20.49 6.83
C LEU A 386 38.34 20.74 8.29
N ASN A 387 37.52 21.45 9.04
CA ASN A 387 37.74 21.67 10.47
C ASN A 387 37.37 20.41 11.27
N PRO A 388 38.34 19.71 11.89
CA PRO A 388 38.09 18.45 12.60
C PRO A 388 37.14 18.64 13.81
N PHE A 389 37.17 19.79 14.47
CA PHE A 389 36.25 20.09 15.56
C PHE A 389 34.82 20.26 15.10
N LYS A 390 34.61 20.90 13.93
CA LYS A 390 33.29 21.04 13.33
C LYS A 390 32.73 19.68 12.88
N MET A 391 33.60 18.84 12.31
CA MET A 391 33.26 17.45 11.94
C MET A 391 32.92 16.61 13.17
N LEU A 392 33.77 16.65 14.21
CA LEU A 392 33.52 15.95 15.45
C LEU A 392 32.19 16.40 16.08
N ASN A 393 31.87 17.69 16.05
CA ASN A 393 30.63 18.23 16.56
C ASN A 393 29.38 17.75 15.80
N GLN A 394 29.53 17.41 14.52
CA GLN A 394 28.45 16.82 13.71
C GLN A 394 28.35 15.29 13.89
N CYS A 395 29.50 14.61 14.07
CA CYS A 395 29.54 13.15 14.17
C CYS A 395 29.30 12.63 15.59
N VAL A 396 29.62 13.42 16.64
CA VAL A 396 29.52 12.98 18.05
C VAL A 396 28.47 13.78 18.78
N GLY A 397 27.52 13.13 19.44
CA GLY A 397 26.43 13.76 20.19
C GLY A 397 26.86 14.54 21.42
N PRO A 398 25.98 15.42 21.95
CA PRO A 398 26.35 16.32 23.03
C PRO A 398 26.77 15.60 24.32
N ARG A 399 26.17 14.45 24.64
CA ARG A 399 26.52 13.64 25.82
C ARG A 399 27.88 12.97 25.65
N PHE A 400 28.16 12.37 24.48
CA PHE A 400 29.46 11.76 24.16
C PHE A 400 30.55 12.81 24.03
N ARG A 401 30.26 13.98 23.45
CA ARG A 401 31.24 15.10 23.40
C ARG A 401 31.74 15.49 24.77
N LYS A 402 30.83 15.68 25.75
CA LYS A 402 31.22 15.98 27.13
C LYS A 402 32.15 14.91 27.70
N LYS A 403 31.81 13.63 27.53
CA LYS A 403 32.66 12.49 27.95
C LYS A 403 34.02 12.47 27.23
N PHE A 404 34.01 12.71 25.90
CA PHE A 404 35.21 12.75 25.09
C PHE A 404 36.14 13.87 25.46
N TYR A 405 35.64 15.10 25.63
CA TYR A 405 36.44 16.23 26.10
C TYR A 405 36.94 16.03 27.55
N CYS A 406 36.13 15.45 28.41
CA CYS A 406 36.53 15.08 29.75
C CYS A 406 37.64 14.03 29.74
N GLY A 407 37.56 13.02 28.85
CA GLY A 407 38.60 12.02 28.64
C GLY A 407 39.92 12.63 28.14
N ILE A 408 39.85 13.51 27.13
CA ILE A 408 41.04 14.24 26.64
C ILE A 408 41.64 15.07 27.76
N CYS A 409 40.83 15.82 28.52
CA CYS A 409 41.28 16.61 29.65
C CYS A 409 41.95 15.75 30.71
N MET A 410 41.43 14.59 31.06
CA MET A 410 42.07 13.63 31.97
C MET A 410 43.43 13.15 31.43
N VAL A 411 43.53 12.77 30.16
CA VAL A 411 44.79 12.35 29.54
C VAL A 411 45.79 13.48 29.55
N CYS A 412 45.40 14.70 29.20
CA CYS A 412 46.27 15.89 29.30
C CYS A 412 46.76 16.15 30.74
N CYS A 413 45.85 16.04 31.74
CA CYS A 413 46.22 16.15 33.12
C CYS A 413 47.19 15.08 33.57
N ILE A 414 47.02 13.84 33.17
CA ILE A 414 47.96 12.74 33.46
C ILE A 414 49.34 13.03 32.86
N ILE A 415 49.39 13.41 31.59
CA ILE A 415 50.62 13.78 30.91
C ILE A 415 51.30 14.94 31.64
N TYR A 416 50.55 15.99 31.98
CA TYR A 416 51.10 17.14 32.73
C TYR A 416 51.66 16.71 34.05
N LEU A 417 50.96 15.86 34.80
CA LEU A 417 51.47 15.34 36.09
C LEU A 417 52.69 14.47 35.94
N MET A 418 52.79 13.68 34.86
CA MET A 418 53.98 12.86 34.55
C MET A 418 55.23 13.71 34.34
N PHE A 419 55.11 14.92 33.83
CA PHE A 419 56.23 15.87 33.72
C PHE A 419 56.44 16.72 34.96
N LEU A 420 55.35 17.14 35.62
CA LEU A 420 55.42 18.01 36.79
C LEU A 420 55.99 17.29 38.02
N ILE A 421 55.61 16.05 38.26
CA ILE A 421 56.08 15.28 39.41
C ILE A 421 57.60 15.08 39.37
N PRO A 422 58.21 14.58 38.30
CA PRO A 422 59.69 14.48 38.19
C PRO A 422 60.37 15.84 38.32
N TYR A 423 59.77 16.92 37.74
CA TYR A 423 60.33 18.28 37.87
C TYR A 423 60.33 18.75 39.32
N ILE A 424 59.26 18.56 40.07
CA ILE A 424 59.19 18.92 41.49
C ILE A 424 60.17 18.07 42.29
N ILE A 425 60.24 16.76 42.05
CA ILE A 425 61.21 15.88 42.77
C ILE A 425 62.65 16.32 42.50
N TYR A 426 62.96 16.65 41.25
CA TYR A 426 64.30 17.14 40.87
C TYR A 426 64.62 18.44 41.60
N HIS A 427 63.74 19.43 41.65
CA HIS A 427 63.96 20.71 42.30
C HIS A 427 63.99 20.61 43.85
N LEU A 428 63.11 19.80 44.44
CA LEU A 428 63.17 19.50 45.86
C LEU A 428 64.42 18.74 46.27
N GLY A 429 64.79 17.73 45.46
CA GLY A 429 66.01 16.96 45.65
C GLY A 429 67.27 17.83 45.51
N ALA A 430 67.29 18.74 44.54
CA ALA A 430 68.40 19.69 44.39
C ALA A 430 68.49 20.71 45.57
N SER A 431 67.38 21.11 46.15
CA SER A 431 67.32 22.02 47.28
C SER A 431 67.74 21.32 48.59
N VAL A 432 67.48 20.04 48.73
CA VAL A 432 67.90 19.23 49.89
C VAL A 432 69.39 18.85 49.79
N ALA A 433 69.87 18.55 48.53
CA ALA A 433 71.27 18.17 48.30
C ALA A 433 72.27 19.37 48.42
N ASN A 434 71.78 20.61 48.39
CA ASN A 434 72.65 21.76 48.42
C ASN A 434 72.15 22.88 49.44
N PRO A 435 72.13 22.59 50.73
CA PRO A 435 71.63 23.53 51.77
C PRO A 435 72.46 24.83 51.88
N TYR A 436 73.67 24.83 51.35
CA TYR A 436 74.56 26.01 51.44
C TYR A 436 74.14 27.19 50.53
N ASN A 437 73.42 26.97 49.46
CA ASN A 437 73.00 28.07 48.59
C ASN A 437 71.74 28.82 49.01
N TYR A 438 70.96 28.30 49.93
CA TYR A 438 69.77 28.98 50.45
C TYR A 438 70.04 30.10 51.44
N THR A 439 71.22 30.03 52.15
CA THR A 439 71.59 31.02 53.10
C THR A 439 72.34 32.22 52.48
N ARG A 440 72.80 32.16 51.25
CA ARG A 440 73.58 33.23 50.61
C ARG A 440 72.70 34.29 49.92
N ASN A 441 71.46 34.01 49.65
CA ASN A 441 70.50 34.97 49.04
C ASN A 441 69.62 35.70 50.02
N LYS A 442 69.82 35.49 51.34
CA LYS A 442 69.17 36.30 52.44
C LYS A 442 70.04 37.41 53.00
N LYS A 443 71.27 37.63 52.42
CA LYS A 443 72.12 38.77 52.76
C LYS A 443 72.54 39.50 51.47
N LYS A 444 71.59 40.08 50.77
CA LYS A 444 71.77 41.23 49.90
C LYS A 444 70.44 42.06 49.94
#